data_57f8f872e1a762ced63ea0ce451ab647
#
_entry.id   57f8f872e1a762ced63ea0ce451ab647
#
_cell.length_a   1.000
_cell.length_b   1.000
_cell.length_c   1.000
_cell.angle_alpha   90.00
_cell.angle_beta   90.00
_cell.angle_gamma   90.00
#
_symmetry.space_group_name_H-M   'P 1'
#
loop_
_entity.id
_entity.type
_entity.pdbx_description
1 polymer ?
#
loop_
_entity_poly.entity_id
_entity_poly.type
_entity_poly.pdbx_seq_one_letter_code
_entity_poly.pdbx_strand_id
1 'polypeptide(L)'
;SKPAPVADLVTIGDFWLAPAIQQGLIQPFPASETSGWQALPAQWQTLVKRDRQGKLDPKGEIWAAPYRWGTLMIAYRRDVFQKLGWTPQDWKDLWRSELQQSISLPNSPRSVIGLTLKKLGQSVNLEDLDAVSNLKAELEALQRQVKFYGSEDYLQPLILKDTHVAVGWSTEILPVIKRDRRLAAVVPSSGTILTADLWARPAKASDSEDDARKQLQNQWINFYWQPQIATQLSLLSLAASPILMNSDRSQLPEALRQNLILPPEEVLQQSEFLAPLSQQTLNQYQQLWTTVRQVARSS
;
A
#
# COMPACT_ATOMS: atom_id res chain seq x y z
N SER A 1 -22.14 -13.63 -31.63
CA SER A 1 -21.40 -12.44 -31.23
C SER A 1 -19.94 -12.85 -31.01
N LYS A 2 -18.99 -12.14 -31.61
CA LYS A 2 -17.57 -12.35 -31.30
C LYS A 2 -17.38 -12.01 -29.81
N PRO A 3 -16.64 -12.83 -29.03
CA PRO A 3 -16.32 -12.48 -27.64
C PRO A 3 -15.59 -11.12 -27.63
N ALA A 4 -15.91 -10.29 -26.64
CA ALA A 4 -15.21 -9.02 -26.48
C ALA A 4 -13.70 -9.27 -26.37
N PRO A 5 -12.85 -8.44 -27.01
CA PRO A 5 -11.41 -8.61 -26.93
C PRO A 5 -10.98 -8.48 -25.47
N VAL A 6 -10.22 -9.44 -24.99
CA VAL A 6 -9.61 -9.40 -23.64
C VAL A 6 -8.42 -8.45 -23.71
N ALA A 7 -8.27 -7.60 -22.69
CA ALA A 7 -7.12 -6.71 -22.59
C ALA A 7 -5.82 -7.53 -22.51
N ASP A 8 -4.75 -7.02 -23.11
CA ASP A 8 -3.43 -7.67 -23.09
C ASP A 8 -2.70 -7.48 -21.74
N LEU A 9 -2.96 -6.35 -21.07
CA LEU A 9 -2.52 -6.03 -19.72
C LEU A 9 -3.67 -5.44 -18.92
N VAL A 10 -3.71 -5.78 -17.64
CA VAL A 10 -4.63 -5.19 -16.66
C VAL A 10 -3.85 -4.67 -15.47
N THR A 11 -4.40 -3.69 -14.78
CA THR A 11 -3.86 -3.21 -13.51
C THR A 11 -4.52 -3.94 -12.36
N ILE A 12 -3.70 -4.45 -11.43
CA ILE A 12 -4.16 -5.01 -10.15
C ILE A 12 -3.31 -4.47 -9.00
N GLY A 13 -3.89 -4.34 -7.81
CA GLY A 13 -3.11 -4.08 -6.59
C GLY A 13 -2.34 -5.33 -6.16
N ASP A 14 -1.19 -5.14 -5.50
CA ASP A 14 -0.35 -6.23 -5.00
C ASP A 14 -1.08 -7.20 -4.06
N PHE A 15 -2.05 -6.70 -3.29
CA PHE A 15 -2.92 -7.51 -2.44
C PHE A 15 -3.71 -8.57 -3.22
N TRP A 16 -4.08 -8.27 -4.46
CA TRP A 16 -4.87 -9.17 -5.31
C TRP A 16 -4.02 -10.16 -6.11
N LEU A 17 -2.69 -10.04 -6.08
CA LEU A 17 -1.81 -10.88 -6.89
C LEU A 17 -1.97 -12.37 -6.55
N ALA A 18 -1.90 -12.74 -5.27
CA ALA A 18 -2.07 -14.13 -4.85
C ALA A 18 -3.46 -14.71 -5.17
N PRO A 19 -4.58 -14.03 -4.82
CA PRO A 19 -5.91 -14.48 -5.24
C PRO A 19 -6.08 -14.63 -6.76
N ALA A 20 -5.51 -13.72 -7.55
CA ALA A 20 -5.59 -13.79 -9.01
C ALA A 20 -4.83 -15.00 -9.58
N ILE A 21 -3.67 -15.34 -9.01
CA ILE A 21 -2.93 -16.55 -9.36
C ILE A 21 -3.72 -17.80 -9.00
N GLN A 22 -4.21 -17.90 -7.75
CA GLN A 22 -4.95 -19.05 -7.25
C GLN A 22 -6.20 -19.35 -8.04
N GLN A 23 -6.89 -18.32 -8.53
CA GLN A 23 -8.10 -18.43 -9.33
C GLN A 23 -7.82 -18.61 -10.84
N GLY A 24 -6.55 -18.64 -11.25
CA GLY A 24 -6.18 -18.76 -12.66
C GLY A 24 -6.65 -17.58 -13.52
N LEU A 25 -6.78 -16.38 -12.94
CA LEU A 25 -7.22 -15.17 -13.65
C LEU A 25 -6.11 -14.50 -14.45
N ILE A 26 -4.87 -14.73 -14.08
CA ILE A 26 -3.67 -14.17 -14.71
C ILE A 26 -2.67 -15.28 -15.05
N GLN A 27 -1.73 -14.96 -15.91
CA GLN A 27 -0.64 -15.83 -16.34
C GLN A 27 0.72 -15.14 -16.15
N PRO A 28 1.82 -15.89 -15.94
CA PRO A 28 3.12 -15.30 -15.70
C PRO A 28 3.70 -14.65 -16.97
N PHE A 29 4.63 -13.72 -16.76
CA PHE A 29 5.48 -13.19 -17.81
C PHE A 29 6.61 -14.16 -18.11
N PRO A 30 6.95 -14.42 -19.38
CA PRO A 30 8.14 -15.20 -19.73
C PRO A 30 9.40 -14.49 -19.24
N ALA A 31 10.29 -15.22 -18.57
CA ALA A 31 11.53 -14.66 -18.00
C ALA A 31 12.45 -14.00 -19.06
N SER A 32 12.36 -14.41 -20.31
CA SER A 32 13.13 -13.87 -21.45
C SER A 32 12.65 -12.51 -21.93
N GLU A 33 11.45 -12.07 -21.54
CA GLU A 33 10.78 -10.92 -22.14
C GLU A 33 10.90 -9.63 -21.32
N THR A 34 11.50 -9.64 -20.14
CA THR A 34 11.57 -8.47 -19.25
C THR A 34 12.98 -7.89 -19.18
N SER A 35 13.43 -7.22 -20.25
CA SER A 35 14.77 -6.62 -20.31
C SER A 35 15.06 -5.58 -19.20
N GLY A 36 14.04 -4.83 -18.75
CA GLY A 36 14.14 -3.87 -17.64
C GLY A 36 14.05 -4.48 -16.24
N TRP A 37 13.76 -5.78 -16.13
CA TRP A 37 13.52 -6.44 -14.85
C TRP A 37 14.70 -6.35 -13.87
N GLN A 38 15.92 -6.46 -14.37
CA GLN A 38 17.13 -6.38 -13.54
C GLN A 38 17.37 -4.97 -12.95
N ALA A 39 16.78 -3.95 -13.56
CA ALA A 39 16.86 -2.57 -13.05
C ALA A 39 15.93 -2.33 -11.85
N LEU A 40 14.95 -3.21 -11.61
CA LEU A 40 14.09 -3.11 -10.43
C LEU A 40 14.85 -3.47 -9.17
N PRO A 41 14.68 -2.71 -8.07
CA PRO A 41 15.18 -3.09 -6.75
C PRO A 41 14.71 -4.48 -6.32
N ALA A 42 15.56 -5.21 -5.60
CA ALA A 42 15.33 -6.63 -5.26
C ALA A 42 13.98 -6.89 -4.58
N GLN A 43 13.52 -5.98 -3.73
CA GLN A 43 12.22 -6.09 -3.05
C GLN A 43 11.03 -6.13 -4.02
N TRP A 44 11.12 -5.42 -5.16
CA TRP A 44 10.09 -5.44 -6.20
C TRP A 44 10.09 -6.75 -6.96
N GLN A 45 11.29 -7.28 -7.23
CA GLN A 45 11.44 -8.60 -7.83
C GLN A 45 10.85 -9.68 -6.92
N THR A 46 11.11 -9.61 -5.62
CA THR A 46 10.55 -10.52 -4.62
C THR A 46 9.03 -10.44 -4.55
N LEU A 47 8.45 -9.22 -4.59
CA LEU A 47 7.00 -9.00 -4.50
C LEU A 47 6.22 -9.80 -5.53
N VAL A 48 6.73 -9.89 -6.76
CA VAL A 48 5.99 -10.44 -7.91
C VAL A 48 6.44 -11.83 -8.35
N LYS A 49 7.52 -12.38 -7.73
CA LYS A 49 7.91 -13.77 -7.91
C LYS A 49 7.10 -14.66 -6.98
N ARG A 50 6.26 -15.52 -7.58
CA ARG A 50 5.32 -16.37 -6.84
C ARG A 50 5.34 -17.79 -7.40
N ASP A 51 5.01 -18.73 -6.54
CA ASP A 51 4.61 -20.07 -6.95
C ASP A 51 3.17 -20.06 -7.53
N ARG A 52 2.72 -21.20 -8.01
CA ARG A 52 1.37 -21.36 -8.58
C ARG A 52 0.24 -21.30 -7.54
N GLN A 53 0.58 -21.29 -6.25
CA GLN A 53 -0.33 -21.05 -5.15
C GLN A 53 -0.34 -19.59 -4.70
N GLY A 54 0.39 -18.71 -5.42
CA GLY A 54 0.48 -17.28 -5.11
C GLY A 54 1.36 -16.94 -3.92
N LYS A 55 2.09 -17.90 -3.35
CA LYS A 55 3.06 -17.67 -2.26
C LYS A 55 4.34 -17.04 -2.80
N LEU A 56 5.00 -16.26 -1.97
CA LEU A 56 6.33 -15.71 -2.29
C LEU A 56 7.32 -16.86 -2.56
N ASP A 57 7.95 -16.83 -3.72
CA ASP A 57 8.97 -17.81 -4.12
C ASP A 57 10.10 -17.11 -4.89
N PRO A 58 11.31 -17.00 -4.33
CA PRO A 58 12.44 -16.38 -5.02
C PRO A 58 12.81 -17.05 -6.36
N LYS A 59 12.46 -18.33 -6.51
CA LYS A 59 12.66 -19.12 -7.75
C LYS A 59 11.38 -19.22 -8.60
N GLY A 60 10.29 -18.63 -8.11
CA GLY A 60 8.99 -18.65 -8.77
C GLY A 60 8.96 -17.85 -10.08
N GLU A 61 7.85 -17.98 -10.78
CA GLU A 61 7.57 -17.25 -12.02
C GLU A 61 7.27 -15.77 -11.69
N ILE A 62 7.49 -14.89 -12.67
CA ILE A 62 7.17 -13.47 -12.60
C ILE A 62 5.71 -13.29 -13.01
N TRP A 63 4.83 -12.90 -12.09
CA TRP A 63 3.39 -12.80 -12.32
C TRP A 63 2.89 -11.41 -12.63
N ALA A 64 3.69 -10.37 -12.34
CA ALA A 64 3.29 -9.00 -12.59
C ALA A 64 4.50 -8.07 -12.72
N ALA A 65 4.29 -6.89 -13.28
CA ALA A 65 5.29 -5.83 -13.42
C ALA A 65 4.85 -4.61 -12.59
N PRO A 66 5.56 -4.23 -11.52
CA PRO A 66 5.20 -3.08 -10.69
C PRO A 66 5.48 -1.77 -11.44
N TYR A 67 4.54 -0.81 -11.37
CA TYR A 67 4.73 0.46 -12.08
C TYR A 67 4.53 1.71 -11.21
N ARG A 68 3.76 1.61 -10.12
CA ARG A 68 3.66 2.66 -9.11
C ARG A 68 3.36 2.04 -7.74
N TRP A 69 3.64 2.81 -6.70
CA TRP A 69 3.41 2.38 -5.34
C TRP A 69 3.12 3.56 -4.42
N GLY A 70 2.64 3.24 -3.25
CA GLY A 70 2.32 4.19 -2.20
C GLY A 70 2.49 3.59 -0.82
N THR A 71 2.23 4.42 0.17
CA THR A 71 2.34 4.09 1.59
C THR A 71 1.03 4.31 2.31
N LEU A 72 0.76 3.56 3.35
CA LEU A 72 -0.24 3.94 4.33
C LEU A 72 0.33 5.11 5.15
N MET A 73 -0.43 6.20 5.33
CA MET A 73 0.05 7.41 6.00
C MET A 73 -1.02 8.04 6.88
N ILE A 74 -0.59 8.98 7.70
CA ILE A 74 -1.45 9.78 8.57
C ILE A 74 -1.71 11.13 7.89
N ALA A 75 -2.97 11.43 7.58
CA ALA A 75 -3.42 12.76 7.17
C ALA A 75 -4.04 13.48 8.37
N TYR A 76 -3.84 14.78 8.49
CA TYR A 76 -4.31 15.55 9.63
C TYR A 76 -4.65 16.99 9.28
N ARG A 77 -5.44 17.63 10.15
CA ARG A 77 -5.83 19.04 10.02
C ARG A 77 -4.82 19.96 10.66
N ARG A 78 -4.18 20.82 9.87
CA ARG A 78 -3.18 21.81 10.35
C ARG A 78 -3.75 22.75 11.39
N ASP A 79 -4.98 23.26 11.19
CA ASP A 79 -5.65 24.21 12.07
C ASP A 79 -5.93 23.63 13.46
N VAL A 80 -6.18 22.33 13.58
CA VAL A 80 -6.37 21.63 14.84
C VAL A 80 -5.02 21.42 15.53
N PHE A 81 -4.04 20.85 14.84
CA PHE A 81 -2.75 20.52 15.43
C PHE A 81 -1.91 21.74 15.79
N GLN A 82 -2.11 22.87 15.07
CA GLN A 82 -1.52 24.15 15.48
C GLN A 82 -2.04 24.60 16.85
N LYS A 83 -3.31 24.39 17.16
CA LYS A 83 -3.91 24.70 18.48
C LYS A 83 -3.46 23.72 19.55
N LEU A 84 -3.25 22.45 19.19
CA LEU A 84 -2.76 21.40 20.10
C LEU A 84 -1.25 21.57 20.43
N GLY A 85 -0.50 22.33 19.62
CA GLY A 85 0.92 22.59 19.83
C GLY A 85 1.83 21.43 19.44
N TRP A 86 1.34 20.45 18.66
CA TRP A 86 2.14 19.32 18.13
C TRP A 86 1.61 18.85 16.77
N THR A 87 2.34 17.97 16.10
CA THR A 87 1.90 17.33 14.85
C THR A 87 2.22 15.84 14.86
N PRO A 88 1.40 14.99 14.23
CA PRO A 88 1.69 13.57 14.11
C PRO A 88 3.04 13.32 13.42
N GLN A 89 3.81 12.39 13.94
CA GLN A 89 5.10 11.96 13.39
C GLN A 89 5.15 10.45 13.20
N ASP A 90 4.37 9.70 14.00
CA ASP A 90 4.45 8.24 14.04
C ASP A 90 3.10 7.60 14.41
N TRP A 91 2.99 6.29 14.20
CA TRP A 91 1.80 5.53 14.55
C TRP A 91 1.37 5.70 16.01
N LYS A 92 2.32 5.73 16.96
CA LYS A 92 2.03 5.92 18.39
C LYS A 92 1.22 7.16 18.70
N ASP A 93 1.31 8.20 17.87
CA ASP A 93 0.59 9.45 18.06
C ASP A 93 -0.92 9.31 17.93
N LEU A 94 -1.40 8.25 17.25
CA LEU A 94 -2.84 7.95 17.14
C LEU A 94 -3.47 7.52 18.46
N TRP A 95 -2.68 7.17 19.48
CA TRP A 95 -3.15 6.75 20.81
C TRP A 95 -3.24 7.89 21.82
N ARG A 96 -2.90 9.12 21.40
CA ARG A 96 -2.97 10.29 22.31
C ARG A 96 -4.40 10.63 22.65
N SER A 97 -4.65 10.96 23.93
CA SER A 97 -5.99 11.25 24.48
C SER A 97 -6.70 12.41 23.77
N GLU A 98 -5.94 13.37 23.24
CA GLU A 98 -6.45 14.52 22.49
C GLU A 98 -7.14 14.13 21.17
N LEU A 99 -6.96 12.88 20.72
CA LEU A 99 -7.57 12.36 19.52
C LEU A 99 -8.81 11.49 19.78
N GLN A 100 -9.31 11.44 21.01
CA GLN A 100 -10.50 10.65 21.35
C GLN A 100 -11.66 11.01 20.44
N GLN A 101 -12.26 9.98 19.79
CA GLN A 101 -13.36 10.11 18.84
C GLN A 101 -13.09 11.12 17.70
N SER A 102 -11.83 11.23 17.26
CA SER A 102 -11.40 12.21 16.26
C SER A 102 -10.58 11.61 15.12
N ILE A 103 -10.52 10.28 15.02
CA ILE A 103 -9.79 9.56 13.97
C ILE A 103 -10.76 8.86 13.03
N SER A 104 -10.48 8.90 11.72
CA SER A 104 -11.06 8.02 10.72
C SER A 104 -10.03 7.03 10.19
N LEU A 105 -10.43 5.76 10.08
CA LEU A 105 -9.58 4.66 9.63
C LEU A 105 -10.21 3.91 8.46
N PRO A 106 -9.40 3.25 7.60
CA PRO A 106 -9.93 2.31 6.63
C PRO A 106 -10.59 1.12 7.33
N ASN A 107 -11.72 0.65 6.82
CA ASN A 107 -12.40 -0.55 7.31
C ASN A 107 -11.69 -1.82 6.80
N SER A 108 -10.43 -1.96 7.15
CA SER A 108 -9.52 -3.02 6.72
C SER A 108 -8.79 -3.62 7.91
N PRO A 109 -9.08 -4.87 8.30
CA PRO A 109 -8.35 -5.56 9.37
C PRO A 109 -6.84 -5.54 9.14
N ARG A 110 -6.39 -5.81 7.92
CA ARG A 110 -4.97 -5.86 7.56
C ARG A 110 -4.27 -4.52 7.78
N SER A 111 -4.92 -3.41 7.41
CA SER A 111 -4.34 -2.08 7.59
C SER A 111 -4.31 -1.68 9.05
N VAL A 112 -5.42 -1.85 9.79
CA VAL A 112 -5.54 -1.37 11.18
C VAL A 112 -4.74 -2.24 12.16
N ILE A 113 -4.78 -3.55 12.03
CA ILE A 113 -3.93 -4.44 12.83
C ILE A 113 -2.46 -4.24 12.44
N GLY A 114 -2.17 -4.08 11.14
CA GLY A 114 -0.81 -3.85 10.64
C GLY A 114 -0.17 -2.57 11.18
N LEU A 115 -0.89 -1.43 11.19
CA LEU A 115 -0.35 -0.20 11.77
C LEU A 115 -0.15 -0.32 13.29
N THR A 116 -1.00 -1.10 13.98
CA THR A 116 -0.82 -1.36 15.42
C THR A 116 0.40 -2.25 15.66
N LEU A 117 0.63 -3.26 14.83
CA LEU A 117 1.86 -4.05 14.86
C LEU A 117 3.10 -3.18 14.63
N LYS A 118 3.06 -2.25 13.67
CA LYS A 118 4.17 -1.29 13.42
C LYS A 118 4.43 -0.42 14.65
N LYS A 119 3.38 0.11 15.29
CA LYS A 119 3.51 0.84 16.57
C LYS A 119 4.20 0.00 17.65
N LEU A 120 3.99 -1.31 17.64
CA LEU A 120 4.60 -2.26 18.58
C LEU A 120 5.99 -2.76 18.14
N GLY A 121 6.53 -2.26 17.03
CA GLY A 121 7.82 -2.70 16.48
C GLY A 121 7.79 -4.10 15.86
N GLN A 122 6.59 -4.58 15.49
CA GLN A 122 6.40 -5.89 14.89
C GLN A 122 6.22 -5.82 13.37
N SER A 123 6.47 -6.94 12.68
CA SER A 123 6.16 -7.09 11.27
C SER A 123 4.64 -7.05 11.02
N VAL A 124 4.22 -6.38 9.94
CA VAL A 124 2.82 -6.42 9.48
C VAL A 124 2.44 -7.80 8.91
N ASN A 125 3.44 -8.65 8.68
CA ASN A 125 3.29 -9.99 8.14
C ASN A 125 3.51 -11.08 9.21
N LEU A 126 3.36 -10.71 10.49
CA LEU A 126 3.46 -11.68 11.59
C LEU A 126 2.47 -12.83 11.37
N GLU A 127 2.97 -14.07 11.44
CA GLU A 127 2.18 -15.26 11.17
C GLU A 127 1.28 -15.66 12.34
N ASP A 128 1.69 -15.33 13.57
CA ASP A 128 0.93 -15.62 14.79
C ASP A 128 0.69 -14.36 15.62
N LEU A 129 -0.55 -13.84 15.57
CA LEU A 129 -0.94 -12.64 16.31
C LEU A 129 -0.99 -12.86 17.82
N ASP A 130 -1.18 -14.08 18.29
CA ASP A 130 -1.26 -14.42 19.72
C ASP A 130 0.12 -14.32 20.39
N ALA A 131 1.20 -14.32 19.60
CA ALA A 131 2.55 -14.09 20.09
C ALA A 131 2.76 -12.64 20.62
N VAL A 132 1.86 -11.69 20.26
CA VAL A 132 1.94 -10.28 20.72
C VAL A 132 0.89 -10.06 21.79
N SER A 133 1.24 -10.32 23.05
CA SER A 133 0.33 -10.36 24.19
C SER A 133 -0.48 -9.08 24.43
N ASN A 134 0.03 -7.91 24.06
CA ASN A 134 -0.63 -6.62 24.25
C ASN A 134 -1.38 -6.13 22.99
N LEU A 135 -1.36 -6.86 21.86
CA LEU A 135 -1.96 -6.41 20.60
C LEU A 135 -3.45 -6.09 20.74
N LYS A 136 -4.21 -6.95 21.41
CA LYS A 136 -5.65 -6.74 21.63
C LYS A 136 -5.91 -5.47 22.44
N ALA A 137 -5.20 -5.27 23.53
CA ALA A 137 -5.34 -4.08 24.39
C ALA A 137 -5.01 -2.80 23.63
N GLU A 138 -3.98 -2.83 22.78
CA GLU A 138 -3.60 -1.70 21.92
C GLU A 138 -4.67 -1.39 20.86
N LEU A 139 -5.26 -2.40 20.24
CA LEU A 139 -6.35 -2.20 19.30
C LEU A 139 -7.60 -1.64 19.98
N GLU A 140 -7.94 -2.10 21.19
CA GLU A 140 -9.03 -1.56 22.00
C GLU A 140 -8.75 -0.08 22.41
N ALA A 141 -7.49 0.24 22.72
CA ALA A 141 -7.09 1.61 22.99
C ALA A 141 -7.20 2.51 21.74
N LEU A 142 -6.77 2.03 20.56
CA LEU A 142 -6.95 2.74 19.30
C LEU A 142 -8.45 2.92 18.98
N GLN A 143 -9.27 1.89 19.22
CA GLN A 143 -10.71 1.94 18.96
C GLN A 143 -11.40 3.10 19.69
N ARG A 144 -10.95 3.47 20.91
CA ARG A 144 -11.47 4.63 21.65
C ARG A 144 -11.19 5.97 20.98
N GLN A 145 -10.15 6.03 20.13
CA GLN A 145 -9.78 7.24 19.38
C GLN A 145 -10.61 7.37 18.08
N VAL A 146 -11.13 6.25 17.57
CA VAL A 146 -11.77 6.19 16.26
C VAL A 146 -13.22 6.61 16.33
N LYS A 147 -13.59 7.59 15.48
CA LYS A 147 -14.96 8.03 15.25
C LYS A 147 -15.59 7.31 14.06
N PHE A 148 -14.80 7.04 13.01
CA PHE A 148 -15.33 6.55 11.74
C PHE A 148 -14.43 5.48 11.12
N TYR A 149 -15.04 4.47 10.53
CA TYR A 149 -14.41 3.50 9.66
C TYR A 149 -15.07 3.51 8.30
N GLY A 150 -14.30 3.71 7.22
CA GLY A 150 -14.78 3.72 5.85
C GLY A 150 -13.94 2.83 4.95
N SER A 151 -14.57 2.19 3.96
CA SER A 151 -13.83 1.38 2.98
C SER A 151 -13.20 2.25 1.89
N GLU A 152 -13.91 3.28 1.44
CA GLU A 152 -13.48 4.21 0.38
C GLU A 152 -13.57 5.68 0.81
N ASP A 153 -14.40 5.97 1.81
CA ASP A 153 -14.80 7.32 2.22
C ASP A 153 -14.14 7.79 3.52
N TYR A 154 -13.10 7.09 4.02
CA TYR A 154 -12.43 7.41 5.28
C TYR A 154 -11.77 8.81 5.33
N LEU A 155 -11.54 9.46 4.18
CA LEU A 155 -11.04 10.84 4.11
C LEU A 155 -12.15 11.89 4.25
N GLN A 156 -13.40 11.57 3.97
CA GLN A 156 -14.51 12.52 4.01
C GLN A 156 -14.70 13.17 5.38
N PRO A 157 -14.68 12.41 6.51
CA PRO A 157 -14.79 13.03 7.84
C PRO A 157 -13.67 14.04 8.14
N LEU A 158 -12.44 13.80 7.66
CA LEU A 158 -11.34 14.73 7.80
C LEU A 158 -11.57 16.03 7.02
N ILE A 159 -12.04 15.93 5.77
CA ILE A 159 -12.36 17.07 4.90
C ILE A 159 -13.50 17.90 5.49
N LEU A 160 -14.54 17.25 6.01
CA LEU A 160 -15.72 17.86 6.60
C LEU A 160 -15.52 18.37 8.03
N LYS A 161 -14.35 18.18 8.64
CA LYS A 161 -13.98 18.53 10.03
C LYS A 161 -14.66 17.68 11.11
N ASP A 162 -15.19 16.53 10.75
CA ASP A 162 -15.77 15.59 11.70
C ASP A 162 -14.69 14.78 12.43
N THR A 163 -13.52 14.64 11.81
CA THR A 163 -12.32 14.05 12.43
C THR A 163 -11.11 14.99 12.28
N HIS A 164 -10.13 14.80 13.13
CA HIS A 164 -8.88 15.57 13.14
C HIS A 164 -7.76 14.87 12.37
N VAL A 165 -7.86 13.54 12.31
CA VAL A 165 -6.90 12.64 11.67
C VAL A 165 -7.64 11.62 10.82
N ALA A 166 -7.02 11.25 9.70
CA ALA A 166 -7.39 10.09 8.90
C ALA A 166 -6.14 9.25 8.61
N VAL A 167 -6.28 7.93 8.59
CA VAL A 167 -5.26 7.04 8.04
C VAL A 167 -5.73 6.57 6.67
N GLY A 168 -4.83 6.53 5.70
CA GLY A 168 -5.17 6.06 4.36
C GLY A 168 -3.97 5.97 3.44
N TRP A 169 -4.23 5.63 2.20
CA TRP A 169 -3.19 5.46 1.20
C TRP A 169 -2.68 6.79 0.65
N SER A 170 -1.38 6.91 0.46
CA SER A 170 -0.75 8.11 -0.11
C SER A 170 -1.33 8.49 -1.47
N THR A 171 -1.69 7.51 -2.29
CA THR A 171 -2.31 7.70 -3.61
C THR A 171 -3.66 8.41 -3.56
N GLU A 172 -4.36 8.36 -2.43
CA GLU A 172 -5.64 9.04 -2.18
C GLU A 172 -5.45 10.33 -1.39
N ILE A 173 -4.59 10.32 -0.39
CA ILE A 173 -4.32 11.47 0.49
C ILE A 173 -3.60 12.61 -0.24
N LEU A 174 -2.56 12.31 -1.01
CA LEU A 174 -1.73 13.34 -1.64
C LEU A 174 -2.50 14.23 -2.63
N PRO A 175 -3.39 13.71 -3.48
CA PRO A 175 -4.28 14.55 -4.30
C PRO A 175 -5.19 15.47 -3.48
N VAL A 176 -5.67 15.02 -2.32
CA VAL A 176 -6.53 15.80 -1.43
C VAL A 176 -5.74 16.94 -0.78
N ILE A 177 -4.59 16.66 -0.18
CA ILE A 177 -3.78 17.70 0.47
C ILE A 177 -3.19 18.72 -0.52
N LYS A 178 -2.98 18.31 -1.77
CA LYS A 178 -2.56 19.24 -2.85
C LYS A 178 -3.63 20.28 -3.15
N ARG A 179 -4.92 19.91 -3.01
CA ARG A 179 -6.09 20.77 -3.26
C ARG A 179 -6.54 21.55 -2.01
N ASP A 180 -6.37 20.97 -0.84
CA ASP A 180 -6.77 21.56 0.45
C ASP A 180 -5.57 21.75 1.37
N ARG A 181 -5.02 22.96 1.40
CA ARG A 181 -3.85 23.32 2.21
C ARG A 181 -4.10 23.34 3.73
N ARG A 182 -5.36 23.21 4.16
CA ARG A 182 -5.71 23.04 5.59
C ARG A 182 -5.30 21.65 6.10
N LEU A 183 -5.08 20.73 5.17
CA LEU A 183 -4.65 19.36 5.45
C LEU A 183 -3.14 19.20 5.27
N ALA A 184 -2.58 18.27 5.99
CA ALA A 184 -1.21 17.81 5.87
C ALA A 184 -1.16 16.29 6.04
N ALA A 185 -0.03 15.69 5.71
CA ALA A 185 0.19 14.27 5.94
C ALA A 185 1.62 14.00 6.38
N VAL A 186 1.83 12.85 6.97
CA VAL A 186 3.14 12.32 7.35
C VAL A 186 3.18 10.81 7.08
N VAL A 187 4.31 10.32 6.58
CA VAL A 187 4.63 8.90 6.59
C VAL A 187 5.25 8.60 7.95
N PRO A 188 4.71 7.64 8.73
CA PRO A 188 5.21 7.34 10.06
C PRO A 188 6.68 6.94 10.09
N SER A 189 7.44 7.49 11.03
CA SER A 189 8.90 7.33 11.12
C SER A 189 9.34 5.91 11.48
N SER A 190 8.49 5.12 12.14
CA SER A 190 8.74 3.71 12.47
C SER A 190 8.46 2.74 11.31
N GLY A 191 8.29 3.27 10.09
CA GLY A 191 7.90 2.49 8.92
C GLY A 191 6.40 2.29 8.78
N THR A 192 5.98 1.79 7.63
CA THR A 192 4.57 1.71 7.26
C THR A 192 4.26 0.51 6.37
N ILE A 193 2.99 0.39 5.98
CA ILE A 193 2.52 -0.57 4.99
C ILE A 193 2.69 0.04 3.60
N LEU A 194 3.28 -0.73 2.70
CA LEU A 194 3.43 -0.41 1.29
C LEU A 194 2.31 -1.06 0.47
N THR A 195 1.94 -0.42 -0.61
CA THR A 195 1.04 -0.97 -1.64
C THR A 195 1.58 -0.67 -3.02
N ALA A 196 1.32 -1.54 -3.98
CA ALA A 196 1.76 -1.37 -5.36
C ALA A 196 0.64 -1.65 -6.35
N ASP A 197 0.62 -0.88 -7.44
CA ASP A 197 -0.15 -1.22 -8.64
C ASP A 197 0.77 -1.93 -9.63
N LEU A 198 0.27 -3.01 -10.16
CA LEU A 198 0.99 -3.98 -10.96
C LEU A 198 0.31 -4.16 -12.31
N TRP A 199 1.09 -4.21 -13.39
CA TRP A 199 0.64 -4.74 -14.66
C TRP A 199 0.64 -6.26 -14.61
N ALA A 200 -0.48 -6.89 -14.92
CA ALA A 200 -0.62 -8.35 -15.00
C ALA A 200 -1.19 -8.78 -16.37
N ARG A 201 -0.84 -9.97 -16.82
CA ARG A 201 -1.39 -10.57 -18.04
C ARG A 201 -2.62 -11.40 -17.70
N PRO A 202 -3.81 -11.10 -18.23
CA PRO A 202 -4.97 -11.97 -18.03
C PRO A 202 -4.75 -13.38 -18.58
N ALA A 203 -5.25 -14.40 -17.91
CA ALA A 203 -5.11 -15.80 -18.33
C ALA A 203 -5.74 -16.11 -19.70
N LYS A 204 -6.76 -15.31 -20.09
CA LYS A 204 -7.43 -15.42 -21.40
C LYS A 204 -6.90 -14.45 -22.46
N ALA A 205 -5.85 -13.67 -22.14
CA ALA A 205 -5.14 -12.95 -23.18
C ALA A 205 -4.68 -13.99 -24.18
N SER A 206 -5.02 -13.77 -25.46
CA SER A 206 -4.86 -14.81 -26.51
C SER A 206 -3.45 -15.38 -26.44
N ASP A 207 -3.36 -16.72 -26.36
CA ASP A 207 -2.12 -17.49 -26.60
C ASP A 207 -1.64 -17.40 -28.04
N SER A 208 -2.18 -16.42 -28.82
CA SER A 208 -1.68 -16.18 -30.16
C SER A 208 -0.17 -15.95 -29.99
N GLU A 209 0.60 -16.77 -30.65
CA GLU A 209 2.06 -16.67 -30.85
C GLU A 209 2.45 -15.35 -31.55
N ASP A 210 1.64 -14.31 -31.35
CA ASP A 210 1.86 -13.00 -31.94
C ASP A 210 2.99 -12.32 -31.15
N ASP A 211 4.20 -12.59 -31.56
CA ASP A 211 5.42 -11.99 -31.02
C ASP A 211 5.33 -10.45 -31.00
N ALA A 212 4.57 -9.85 -31.90
CA ALA A 212 4.35 -8.41 -31.95
C ALA A 212 3.58 -7.92 -30.72
N ARG A 213 2.55 -8.66 -30.26
CA ARG A 213 1.80 -8.29 -29.03
C ARG A 213 2.66 -8.40 -27.78
N LYS A 214 3.42 -9.49 -27.65
CA LYS A 214 4.35 -9.68 -26.54
C LYS A 214 5.39 -8.56 -26.51
N GLN A 215 5.92 -8.22 -27.69
CA GLN A 215 6.86 -7.11 -27.82
C GLN A 215 6.25 -5.77 -27.40
N LEU A 216 5.00 -5.48 -27.77
CA LEU A 216 4.29 -4.26 -27.35
C LEU A 216 4.06 -4.21 -25.84
N GLN A 217 3.69 -5.33 -25.20
CA GLN A 217 3.55 -5.40 -23.73
C GLN A 217 4.88 -5.07 -23.04
N ASN A 218 5.99 -5.63 -23.52
CA ASN A 218 7.31 -5.38 -22.99
C ASN A 218 7.77 -3.94 -23.23
N GLN A 219 7.50 -3.37 -24.39
CA GLN A 219 7.77 -1.97 -24.68
C GLN A 219 6.99 -1.06 -23.74
N TRP A 220 5.70 -1.38 -23.46
CA TRP A 220 4.87 -0.65 -22.53
C TRP A 220 5.46 -0.67 -21.12
N ILE A 221 5.80 -1.84 -20.58
CA ILE A 221 6.38 -1.99 -19.26
C ILE A 221 7.73 -1.26 -19.17
N ASN A 222 8.61 -1.48 -20.14
CA ASN A 222 9.92 -0.85 -20.17
C ASN A 222 9.83 0.68 -20.31
N PHE A 223 8.82 1.20 -21.00
CA PHE A 223 8.56 2.64 -21.07
C PHE A 223 8.32 3.23 -19.67
N TYR A 224 7.49 2.60 -18.85
CA TYR A 224 7.23 3.04 -17.47
C TYR A 224 8.46 2.95 -16.57
N TRP A 225 9.41 2.08 -16.89
CA TRP A 225 10.63 1.90 -16.11
C TRP A 225 11.79 2.79 -16.57
N GLN A 226 11.62 3.60 -17.60
CA GLN A 226 12.63 4.60 -17.95
C GLN A 226 12.69 5.68 -16.86
N PRO A 227 13.89 6.03 -16.33
CA PRO A 227 14.01 6.96 -15.19
C PRO A 227 13.31 8.32 -15.39
N GLN A 228 13.38 8.86 -16.61
CA GLN A 228 12.73 10.13 -16.94
C GLN A 228 11.19 10.00 -16.91
N ILE A 229 10.65 8.93 -17.49
CA ILE A 229 9.22 8.65 -17.52
C ILE A 229 8.72 8.34 -16.11
N ALA A 230 9.45 7.51 -15.35
CA ALA A 230 9.18 7.19 -13.97
C ALA A 230 9.08 8.46 -13.10
N THR A 231 9.99 9.39 -13.28
CA THR A 231 10.01 10.70 -12.59
C THR A 231 8.76 11.52 -12.93
N GLN A 232 8.46 11.69 -14.23
CA GLN A 232 7.31 12.48 -14.68
C GLN A 232 5.98 11.89 -14.20
N LEU A 233 5.81 10.57 -14.33
CA LEU A 233 4.61 9.87 -13.89
C LEU A 233 4.42 9.96 -12.38
N SER A 234 5.52 9.87 -11.61
CA SER A 234 5.46 10.01 -10.15
C SER A 234 5.00 11.40 -9.72
N LEU A 235 5.45 12.44 -10.41
CA LEU A 235 5.01 13.83 -10.16
C LEU A 235 3.53 14.06 -10.53
N LEU A 236 3.09 13.49 -11.64
CA LEU A 236 1.71 13.64 -12.13
C LEU A 236 0.72 12.84 -11.29
N SER A 237 1.04 11.59 -10.97
CA SER A 237 0.16 10.68 -10.24
C SER A 237 0.25 10.81 -8.72
N LEU A 238 1.28 11.51 -8.20
CA LEU A 238 1.61 11.59 -6.78
C LEU A 238 1.84 10.21 -6.14
N ALA A 239 2.30 9.25 -6.94
CA ALA A 239 2.66 7.90 -6.52
C ALA A 239 4.03 7.54 -7.09
N ALA A 240 4.94 7.02 -6.28
CA ALA A 240 6.30 6.76 -6.71
C ALA A 240 6.39 5.59 -7.70
N SER A 241 7.30 5.69 -8.67
CA SER A 241 7.69 4.54 -9.48
C SER A 241 8.67 3.64 -8.71
N PRO A 242 8.59 2.31 -8.86
CA PRO A 242 9.56 1.39 -8.27
C PRO A 242 11.02 1.69 -8.63
N ILE A 243 11.27 2.15 -9.84
CA ILE A 243 12.61 2.50 -10.34
C ILE A 243 13.27 3.62 -9.51
N LEU A 244 12.47 4.54 -8.95
CA LEU A 244 13.01 5.69 -8.21
C LEU A 244 13.46 5.35 -6.79
N MET A 245 13.15 4.17 -6.29
CA MET A 245 13.43 3.79 -4.90
C MET A 245 14.95 3.77 -4.61
N ASN A 246 15.76 3.34 -5.57
CA ASN A 246 17.22 3.31 -5.47
C ASN A 246 17.90 4.48 -6.21
N SER A 247 17.14 5.48 -6.65
CA SER A 247 17.70 6.63 -7.35
C SER A 247 18.43 7.56 -6.38
N ASP A 248 19.50 8.19 -6.87
CA ASP A 248 20.14 9.29 -6.15
C ASP A 248 19.13 10.43 -5.97
N ARG A 249 18.69 10.62 -4.72
CA ARG A 249 17.69 11.64 -4.38
C ARG A 249 18.12 13.05 -4.74
N SER A 250 19.44 13.34 -4.76
CA SER A 250 19.95 14.66 -5.11
C SER A 250 19.62 15.05 -6.56
N GLN A 251 19.43 14.04 -7.42
CA GLN A 251 19.11 14.21 -8.84
C GLN A 251 17.59 14.28 -9.10
N LEU A 252 16.76 13.97 -8.10
CA LEU A 252 15.32 14.01 -8.25
C LEU A 252 14.77 15.43 -8.09
N PRO A 253 13.66 15.77 -8.76
CA PRO A 253 12.94 17.02 -8.53
C PRO A 253 12.58 17.21 -7.05
N GLU A 254 12.59 18.47 -6.58
CA GLU A 254 12.30 18.81 -5.18
C GLU A 254 10.99 18.20 -4.66
N ALA A 255 9.95 18.20 -5.48
CA ALA A 255 8.65 17.62 -5.11
C ALA A 255 8.70 16.12 -4.78
N LEU A 256 9.65 15.36 -5.35
CA LEU A 256 9.86 13.94 -5.02
C LEU A 256 10.79 13.78 -3.81
N ARG A 257 11.62 14.80 -3.50
CA ARG A 257 12.49 14.78 -2.32
C ARG A 257 11.76 15.09 -1.01
N GLN A 258 10.53 15.65 -1.09
CA GLN A 258 9.72 16.07 0.08
C GLN A 258 9.09 14.90 0.88
N ASN A 259 9.63 13.71 0.83
CA ASN A 259 9.34 12.57 1.73
C ASN A 259 7.91 12.02 1.78
N LEU A 260 6.94 12.59 1.06
CA LEU A 260 5.56 12.08 1.05
C LEU A 260 5.31 11.10 -0.09
N ILE A 261 5.90 11.34 -1.28
CA ILE A 261 5.80 10.45 -2.43
C ILE A 261 6.88 9.37 -2.34
N LEU A 262 8.10 9.77 -1.96
CA LEU A 262 9.26 8.89 -1.80
C LEU A 262 9.83 9.07 -0.38
N PRO A 263 9.37 8.28 0.61
CA PRO A 263 9.84 8.36 1.99
C PRO A 263 11.36 8.15 2.12
N PRO A 264 11.98 8.64 3.21
CA PRO A 264 13.40 8.39 3.49
C PRO A 264 13.74 6.91 3.50
N GLU A 265 14.99 6.58 3.17
CA GLU A 265 15.43 5.18 3.08
C GLU A 265 15.28 4.43 4.41
N GLU A 266 15.59 5.09 5.53
CA GLU A 266 15.43 4.54 6.88
C GLU A 266 13.97 4.18 7.20
N VAL A 267 12.99 4.92 6.67
CA VAL A 267 11.57 4.61 6.80
C VAL A 267 11.20 3.44 5.89
N LEU A 268 11.72 3.43 4.65
CA LEU A 268 11.45 2.37 3.69
C LEU A 268 12.00 1.01 4.13
N GLN A 269 13.19 0.99 4.78
CA GLN A 269 13.78 -0.23 5.34
C GLN A 269 12.93 -0.86 6.45
N GLN A 270 12.13 -0.06 7.14
CA GLN A 270 11.19 -0.51 8.17
C GLN A 270 9.76 -0.72 7.64
N SER A 271 9.53 -0.49 6.35
CA SER A 271 8.22 -0.61 5.70
C SER A 271 8.10 -1.92 4.95
N GLU A 272 6.87 -2.45 4.85
CA GLU A 272 6.64 -3.78 4.32
C GLU A 272 5.41 -3.82 3.41
N PHE A 273 5.48 -4.60 2.34
CA PHE A 273 4.28 -5.01 1.61
C PHE A 273 3.49 -6.05 2.40
N LEU A 274 2.18 -6.09 2.20
CA LEU A 274 1.34 -7.13 2.80
C LEU A 274 1.53 -8.46 2.07
N ALA A 275 2.20 -9.41 2.72
CA ALA A 275 2.33 -10.77 2.21
C ALA A 275 1.00 -11.55 2.33
N PRO A 276 0.77 -12.57 1.49
CA PRO A 276 -0.31 -13.52 1.68
C PRO A 276 -0.18 -14.19 3.05
N LEU A 277 -1.29 -14.27 3.78
CA LEU A 277 -1.35 -14.93 5.09
C LEU A 277 -1.81 -16.38 4.98
N SER A 278 -1.40 -17.20 5.94
CA SER A 278 -1.97 -18.53 6.13
C SER A 278 -3.46 -18.44 6.52
N GLN A 279 -4.22 -19.51 6.29
CA GLN A 279 -5.63 -19.56 6.70
C GLN A 279 -5.79 -19.41 8.23
N GLN A 280 -4.85 -19.94 8.99
CA GLN A 280 -4.82 -19.80 10.46
C GLN A 280 -4.67 -18.33 10.85
N THR A 281 -3.71 -17.63 10.28
CA THR A 281 -3.48 -16.21 10.54
C THR A 281 -4.66 -15.35 10.10
N LEU A 282 -5.28 -15.65 8.94
CA LEU A 282 -6.51 -14.97 8.50
C LEU A 282 -7.63 -15.10 9.52
N ASN A 283 -7.80 -16.28 10.12
CA ASN A 283 -8.79 -16.51 11.15
C ASN A 283 -8.49 -15.69 12.41
N GLN A 284 -7.22 -15.58 12.84
CA GLN A 284 -6.83 -14.72 13.96
C GLN A 284 -7.15 -13.23 13.66
N TYR A 285 -6.84 -12.73 12.46
CA TYR A 285 -7.19 -11.38 12.04
C TYR A 285 -8.70 -11.14 12.13
N GLN A 286 -9.52 -12.07 11.62
CA GLN A 286 -10.99 -11.97 11.61
C GLN A 286 -11.57 -11.97 13.03
N GLN A 287 -11.11 -12.87 13.88
CA GLN A 287 -11.55 -12.98 15.28
C GLN A 287 -11.19 -11.71 16.08
N LEU A 288 -9.92 -11.27 15.97
CA LEU A 288 -9.44 -10.10 16.68
C LEU A 288 -10.20 -8.84 16.22
N TRP A 289 -10.36 -8.66 14.90
CA TRP A 289 -11.12 -7.55 14.34
C TRP A 289 -12.56 -7.50 14.80
N THR A 290 -13.25 -8.65 14.78
CA THR A 290 -14.64 -8.77 15.22
C THR A 290 -14.76 -8.41 16.70
N THR A 291 -13.87 -8.95 17.55
CA THR A 291 -13.85 -8.69 18.99
C THR A 291 -13.67 -7.20 19.30
N VAL A 292 -12.66 -6.58 18.71
CA VAL A 292 -12.35 -5.15 18.94
C VAL A 292 -13.51 -4.25 18.47
N ARG A 293 -14.16 -4.60 17.36
CA ARG A 293 -15.29 -3.82 16.80
C ARG A 293 -16.59 -3.97 17.60
N GLN A 294 -16.77 -5.08 18.31
CA GLN A 294 -17.96 -5.30 19.18
C GLN A 294 -17.87 -4.47 20.46
N VAL A 295 -16.70 -4.36 21.08
CA VAL A 295 -16.50 -3.54 22.29
C VAL A 295 -16.91 -2.07 22.05
N ALA A 296 -16.65 -1.53 20.88
CA ALA A 296 -17.02 -0.15 20.53
C ALA A 296 -18.53 0.11 20.39
N ARG A 297 -19.35 -0.92 20.21
CA ARG A 297 -20.81 -0.77 20.09
C ARG A 297 -21.53 -0.87 21.45
N SER A 298 -20.80 -1.28 22.49
CA SER A 298 -21.33 -1.53 23.84
C SER A 298 -20.95 -0.44 24.84
N SER A 299 -20.09 0.49 24.46
CA SER A 299 -19.65 1.68 25.21
C SER A 299 -20.16 2.97 24.59
#